data_70372c502d96ade95d1c3249837064cf
#
_entry.id   70372c502d96ade95d1c3249837064cf
#
_cell.length_a   1.000
_cell.length_b   1.000
_cell.length_c   1.000
_cell.angle_alpha   90.00
_cell.angle_beta   90.00
_cell.angle_gamma   90.00
#
_symmetry.space_group_name_H-M   'P 1'
#
loop_
_entity.id
_entity.type
_entity.pdbx_description
1 polymer ?
#
loop_
_entity_poly.entity_id
_entity_poly.type
_entity_poly.pdbx_seq_one_letter_code
_entity_poly.pdbx_strand_id
1 'polypeptide(L)'
;MYLMARVIKSMGIKMVLSGEGADEIFGGYLYFHKAPNSEEFHKETVRKIDKLYQYDCLRANKSLAAWGIEGRVPFLDKEFIDVAMRINPDDKMIKNDRMEKWVLRKAFESYLPSEVAWRQKEQFSDGVGYSWIDSLKELVNNEVSEKEFKDASTRFPFQTPQNKEEYYYRCIFEEHF
;
A
#
# COMPACT_ATOMS: atom_id res chain seq x y z
N MET A 1 9.64 3.08 1.46
CA MET A 1 9.47 4.48 1.04
C MET A 1 10.46 5.44 1.72
N TYR A 2 10.61 5.42 3.03
CA TYR A 2 11.52 6.35 3.75
C TYR A 2 12.97 6.33 3.24
N LEU A 3 13.59 5.13 3.15
CA LEU A 3 14.97 5.00 2.63
C LEU A 3 15.08 5.40 1.15
N MET A 4 14.08 5.07 0.36
CA MET A 4 14.02 5.48 -1.05
C MET A 4 13.94 7.01 -1.18
N ALA A 5 13.13 7.66 -0.36
CA ALA A 5 13.04 9.11 -0.32
C ALA A 5 14.39 9.76 0.04
N ARG A 6 15.14 9.17 0.97
CA ARG A 6 16.51 9.62 1.28
C ARG A 6 17.44 9.57 0.06
N VAL A 7 17.40 8.48 -0.69
CA VAL A 7 18.22 8.34 -1.92
C VAL A 7 17.79 9.37 -2.96
N ILE A 8 16.49 9.52 -3.21
CA ILE A 8 15.96 10.52 -4.15
C ILE A 8 16.40 11.93 -3.75
N LYS A 9 16.35 12.25 -2.46
CA LYS A 9 16.85 13.54 -1.94
C LYS A 9 18.33 13.75 -2.21
N SER A 10 19.16 12.71 -2.04
CA SER A 10 20.61 12.80 -2.31
C SER A 10 20.93 13.07 -3.78
N MET A 11 20.01 12.73 -4.70
CA MET A 11 20.10 13.05 -6.13
C MET A 11 19.70 14.50 -6.46
N GLY A 12 19.35 15.31 -5.46
CA GLY A 12 18.91 16.70 -5.65
C GLY A 12 17.46 16.86 -6.10
N ILE A 13 16.68 15.78 -6.16
CA ILE A 13 15.29 15.78 -6.59
C ILE A 13 14.42 16.31 -5.44
N LYS A 14 13.49 17.22 -5.75
CA LYS A 14 12.63 17.88 -4.78
C LYS A 14 11.17 17.44 -4.86
N MET A 15 10.76 16.78 -5.94
CA MET A 15 9.39 16.34 -6.20
C MET A 15 9.38 15.00 -6.91
N VAL A 16 8.41 14.16 -6.57
CA VAL A 16 8.17 12.88 -7.23
C VAL A 16 6.69 12.70 -7.55
N LEU A 17 6.40 11.97 -8.62
CA LEU A 17 5.06 11.47 -8.92
C LEU A 17 4.88 10.10 -8.30
N SER A 18 3.73 9.85 -7.69
CA SER A 18 3.37 8.56 -7.09
C SER A 18 2.08 8.01 -7.69
N GLY A 19 2.01 6.68 -7.80
CA GLY A 19 0.82 5.94 -8.23
C GLY A 19 -0.21 5.70 -7.10
N GLU A 20 -0.07 6.34 -5.95
CA GLU A 20 -1.02 6.20 -4.85
C GLU A 20 -2.45 6.56 -5.29
N GLY A 21 -3.43 5.79 -4.84
CA GLY A 21 -4.84 5.95 -5.20
C GLY A 21 -5.30 5.08 -6.36
N ALA A 22 -4.42 4.62 -7.23
CA ALA A 22 -4.80 3.81 -8.38
C ALA A 22 -5.42 2.45 -8.00
N ASP A 23 -4.91 1.82 -6.94
CA ASP A 23 -5.43 0.53 -6.47
C ASP A 23 -6.80 0.67 -5.81
N GLU A 24 -7.07 1.76 -5.14
CA GLU A 24 -8.34 2.07 -4.49
C GLU A 24 -9.43 2.38 -5.52
N ILE A 25 -9.11 3.21 -6.51
CA ILE A 25 -10.07 3.67 -7.53
C ILE A 25 -10.44 2.55 -8.51
N PHE A 26 -9.47 1.73 -8.90
CA PHE A 26 -9.64 0.71 -9.93
C PHE A 26 -9.63 -0.73 -9.39
N GLY A 27 -9.74 -0.92 -8.08
CA GLY A 27 -9.79 -2.26 -7.48
C GLY A 27 -8.50 -3.07 -7.72
N GLY A 28 -7.33 -2.46 -7.50
CA GLY A 28 -6.05 -3.07 -7.80
C GLY A 28 -5.55 -4.10 -6.80
N TYR A 29 -6.16 -4.23 -5.63
CA TYR A 29 -5.75 -5.23 -4.64
C TYR A 29 -6.30 -6.60 -4.98
N LEU A 30 -5.51 -7.65 -4.75
CA LEU A 30 -5.89 -9.02 -5.11
C LEU A 30 -7.20 -9.50 -4.46
N TYR A 31 -7.57 -8.98 -3.28
CA TYR A 31 -8.83 -9.38 -2.65
C TYR A 31 -10.07 -8.91 -3.41
N PHE A 32 -9.97 -7.90 -4.30
CA PHE A 32 -11.09 -7.51 -5.16
C PHE A 32 -11.55 -8.61 -6.13
N HIS A 33 -10.72 -9.64 -6.35
CA HIS A 33 -11.14 -10.87 -7.06
C HIS A 33 -12.31 -11.58 -6.38
N LYS A 34 -12.53 -11.32 -5.07
CA LYS A 34 -13.60 -11.91 -4.28
C LYS A 34 -14.88 -11.07 -4.25
N ALA A 35 -14.93 -9.94 -4.98
CA ALA A 35 -16.11 -9.10 -5.03
C ALA A 35 -17.29 -9.89 -5.63
N PRO A 36 -18.42 -10.02 -4.92
CA PRO A 36 -19.55 -10.85 -5.37
C PRO A 36 -20.30 -10.23 -6.55
N ASN A 37 -20.30 -8.91 -6.65
CA ASN A 37 -20.98 -8.14 -7.71
C ASN A 37 -20.37 -6.73 -7.83
N SER A 38 -20.81 -5.99 -8.84
CA SER A 38 -20.33 -4.64 -9.13
C SER A 38 -20.71 -3.60 -8.08
N GLU A 39 -21.83 -3.78 -7.41
CA GLU A 39 -22.27 -2.89 -6.33
C GLU A 39 -21.34 -2.98 -5.12
N GLU A 40 -21.06 -4.19 -4.65
CA GLU A 40 -20.15 -4.43 -3.53
C GLU A 40 -18.70 -4.05 -3.88
N PHE A 41 -18.28 -4.29 -5.11
CA PHE A 41 -17.00 -3.79 -5.64
C PHE A 41 -16.92 -2.26 -5.52
N HIS A 42 -17.95 -1.55 -5.97
CA HIS A 42 -17.99 -0.09 -5.91
C HIS A 42 -18.00 0.43 -4.47
N LYS A 43 -18.83 -0.15 -3.59
CA LYS A 43 -18.86 0.21 -2.16
C LYS A 43 -17.47 0.08 -1.52
N GLU A 44 -16.75 -0.98 -1.87
CA GLU A 44 -15.40 -1.19 -1.33
C GLU A 44 -14.38 -0.19 -1.88
N THR A 45 -14.46 0.19 -3.17
CA THR A 45 -13.60 1.26 -3.72
C THR A 45 -13.87 2.60 -3.03
N VAL A 46 -15.13 2.98 -2.81
CA VAL A 46 -15.50 4.19 -2.06
C VAL A 46 -14.94 4.13 -0.63
N ARG A 47 -15.16 3.02 0.08
CA ARG A 47 -14.65 2.83 1.44
C ARG A 47 -13.13 2.98 1.52
N LYS A 48 -12.40 2.46 0.52
CA LYS A 48 -10.95 2.57 0.47
C LYS A 48 -10.47 4.01 0.25
N ILE A 49 -11.12 4.73 -0.64
CA ILE A 49 -10.80 6.14 -0.91
C ILE A 49 -11.08 6.97 0.34
N ASP A 50 -12.22 6.79 0.98
CA ASP A 50 -12.60 7.53 2.19
C ASP A 50 -11.60 7.33 3.36
N LYS A 51 -10.98 6.17 3.44
CA LYS A 51 -10.03 5.83 4.51
C LYS A 51 -8.57 5.99 4.12
N LEU A 52 -8.27 6.36 2.88
CA LEU A 52 -6.92 6.35 2.34
C LEU A 52 -5.97 7.29 3.12
N TYR A 53 -6.49 8.37 3.67
CA TYR A 53 -5.72 9.33 4.48
C TYR A 53 -5.13 8.70 5.76
N GLN A 54 -5.73 7.62 6.27
CA GLN A 54 -5.27 6.92 7.48
C GLN A 54 -4.13 5.92 7.20
N TYR A 55 -3.94 5.52 5.95
CA TYR A 55 -3.04 4.44 5.54
C TYR A 55 -2.00 4.90 4.52
N ASP A 56 -2.26 4.65 3.26
CA ASP A 56 -1.27 4.82 2.21
C ASP A 56 -0.87 6.27 1.97
N CYS A 57 -1.79 7.21 2.04
CA CYS A 57 -1.47 8.64 1.96
C CYS A 57 -0.61 9.08 3.14
N LEU A 58 -0.92 8.61 4.35
CA LEU A 58 -0.13 8.94 5.54
C LEU A 58 1.30 8.40 5.42
N ARG A 59 1.45 7.14 5.00
CA ARG A 59 2.75 6.50 4.77
C ARG A 59 3.55 7.25 3.71
N ALA A 60 2.97 7.50 2.54
CA ALA A 60 3.62 8.18 1.43
C ALA A 60 4.04 9.60 1.81
N ASN A 61 3.11 10.38 2.38
CA ASN A 61 3.38 11.76 2.75
C ASN A 61 4.47 11.87 3.82
N LYS A 62 4.37 11.11 4.91
CA LYS A 62 5.36 11.18 6.01
C LYS A 62 6.75 10.71 5.56
N SER A 63 6.82 9.67 4.74
CA SER A 63 8.09 9.16 4.23
C SER A 63 8.82 10.16 3.34
N LEU A 64 8.08 10.87 2.48
CA LEU A 64 8.63 11.89 1.58
C LEU A 64 8.95 13.18 2.33
N ALA A 65 8.03 13.65 3.17
CA ALA A 65 8.17 14.87 3.96
C ALA A 65 9.38 14.84 4.90
N ALA A 66 9.70 13.67 5.48
CA ALA A 66 10.86 13.48 6.32
C ALA A 66 12.19 13.86 5.64
N TRP A 67 12.23 13.83 4.31
CA TRP A 67 13.38 14.21 3.50
C TRP A 67 13.15 15.49 2.68
N GLY A 68 12.06 16.21 2.95
CA GLY A 68 11.70 17.45 2.26
C GLY A 68 11.46 17.24 0.75
N ILE A 69 10.82 16.13 0.39
CA ILE A 69 10.41 15.82 -0.97
C ILE A 69 8.90 16.04 -1.07
N GLU A 70 8.46 16.75 -2.11
CA GLU A 70 7.06 16.90 -2.44
C GLU A 70 6.57 15.65 -3.20
N GLY A 71 5.53 14.99 -2.69
CA GLY A 71 4.83 13.91 -3.38
C GLY A 71 3.60 14.43 -4.11
N ARG A 72 3.51 14.17 -5.41
CA ARG A 72 2.32 14.44 -6.21
C ARG A 72 1.63 13.15 -6.60
N VAL A 73 0.32 13.11 -6.43
CA VAL A 73 -0.53 11.91 -6.53
C VAL A 73 -1.65 12.12 -7.57
N PRO A 74 -1.35 12.03 -8.88
CA PRO A 74 -2.31 12.36 -9.94
C PRO A 74 -3.61 11.56 -9.88
N PHE A 75 -3.58 10.32 -9.41
CA PHE A 75 -4.79 9.51 -9.24
C PHE A 75 -5.73 10.03 -8.15
N LEU A 76 -5.24 10.85 -7.24
CA LEU A 76 -6.04 11.45 -6.17
C LEU A 76 -6.46 12.90 -6.48
N ASP A 77 -6.24 13.37 -7.69
CA ASP A 77 -6.84 14.60 -8.18
C ASP A 77 -8.37 14.49 -8.13
N LYS A 78 -9.05 15.54 -7.66
CA LYS A 78 -10.50 15.50 -7.42
C LYS A 78 -11.30 15.29 -8.70
N GLU A 79 -10.90 15.94 -9.78
CA GLU A 79 -11.58 15.79 -11.08
C GLU A 79 -11.34 14.40 -11.66
N PHE A 80 -10.11 13.88 -11.49
CA PHE A 80 -9.79 12.51 -11.89
C PHE A 80 -10.61 11.48 -11.12
N ILE A 81 -10.69 11.61 -9.79
CA ILE A 81 -11.51 10.71 -8.95
C ILE A 81 -12.97 10.75 -9.41
N ASP A 82 -13.53 11.94 -9.61
CA ASP A 82 -14.92 12.11 -10.04
C ASP A 82 -15.20 11.39 -11.35
N VAL A 83 -14.35 11.57 -12.36
CA VAL A 83 -14.47 10.88 -13.65
C VAL A 83 -14.29 9.37 -13.49
N ALA A 84 -13.25 8.93 -12.79
CA ALA A 84 -12.94 7.50 -12.65
C ALA A 84 -14.00 6.75 -11.82
N MET A 85 -14.61 7.40 -10.83
CA MET A 85 -15.69 6.79 -10.02
C MET A 85 -17.04 6.74 -10.74
N ARG A 86 -17.23 7.50 -11.82
CA ARG A 86 -18.40 7.39 -12.72
C ARG A 86 -18.30 6.26 -13.74
N ILE A 87 -17.12 5.68 -13.95
CA ILE A 87 -16.98 4.49 -14.79
C ILE A 87 -17.83 3.37 -14.19
N ASN A 88 -18.60 2.69 -15.05
CA ASN A 88 -19.42 1.57 -14.58
C ASN A 88 -18.57 0.56 -13.78
N PRO A 89 -18.89 0.29 -12.53
CA PRO A 89 -18.13 -0.65 -11.71
C PRO A 89 -17.95 -2.03 -12.35
N ASP A 90 -18.92 -2.46 -13.16
CA ASP A 90 -18.86 -3.72 -13.89
C ASP A 90 -17.70 -3.78 -14.90
N ASP A 91 -17.30 -2.63 -15.45
CA ASP A 91 -16.15 -2.52 -16.34
C ASP A 91 -14.81 -2.49 -15.59
N LYS A 92 -14.83 -2.12 -14.32
CA LYS A 92 -13.66 -2.14 -13.43
C LYS A 92 -13.44 -3.49 -12.76
N MET A 93 -14.50 -4.30 -12.63
CA MET A 93 -14.43 -5.61 -11.97
C MET A 93 -13.45 -6.56 -12.67
N ILE A 94 -12.82 -7.37 -11.84
CA ILE A 94 -12.03 -8.51 -12.27
C ILE A 94 -12.97 -9.61 -12.72
N LYS A 95 -12.79 -10.11 -13.94
CA LYS A 95 -13.55 -11.18 -14.57
C LYS A 95 -12.59 -12.23 -15.15
N ASN A 96 -13.11 -13.33 -15.69
CA ASN A 96 -12.30 -14.46 -16.17
C ASN A 96 -11.18 -14.10 -17.15
N ASP A 97 -11.39 -13.06 -17.97
CA ASP A 97 -10.48 -12.53 -18.98
C ASP A 97 -9.85 -11.18 -18.61
N ARG A 98 -10.15 -10.67 -17.43
CA ARG A 98 -9.73 -9.34 -16.97
C ARG A 98 -9.05 -9.41 -15.61
N MET A 99 -7.81 -8.98 -15.58
CA MET A 99 -7.07 -8.82 -14.32
C MET A 99 -7.41 -7.50 -13.62
N GLU A 100 -6.89 -7.29 -12.44
CA GLU A 100 -7.07 -6.05 -11.68
C GLU A 100 -6.60 -4.82 -12.47
N LYS A 101 -7.30 -3.69 -12.31
CA LYS A 101 -7.07 -2.43 -13.02
C LYS A 101 -7.17 -2.54 -14.55
N TRP A 102 -7.97 -3.47 -15.07
CA TRP A 102 -8.03 -3.77 -16.51
C TRP A 102 -8.32 -2.51 -17.35
N VAL A 103 -9.28 -1.68 -16.94
CA VAL A 103 -9.64 -0.44 -17.67
C VAL A 103 -8.42 0.48 -17.81
N LEU A 104 -7.69 0.69 -16.74
CA LEU A 104 -6.48 1.52 -16.74
C LEU A 104 -5.38 0.91 -17.63
N ARG A 105 -5.12 -0.39 -17.47
CA ARG A 105 -4.12 -1.12 -18.28
C ARG A 105 -4.46 -1.05 -19.76
N LYS A 106 -5.72 -1.27 -20.11
CA LYS A 106 -6.19 -1.21 -21.50
C LYS A 106 -6.08 0.18 -22.11
N ALA A 107 -6.38 1.22 -21.34
CA ALA A 107 -6.25 2.61 -21.78
C ALA A 107 -4.80 2.99 -22.13
N PHE A 108 -3.82 2.38 -21.46
CA PHE A 108 -2.39 2.67 -21.64
C PHE A 108 -1.60 1.56 -22.35
N GLU A 109 -2.27 0.57 -22.89
CA GLU A 109 -1.64 -0.59 -23.55
C GLU A 109 -0.70 -0.19 -24.70
N SER A 110 -1.05 0.84 -25.45
CA SER A 110 -0.22 1.34 -26.56
C SER A 110 0.95 2.23 -26.13
N TYR A 111 0.99 2.63 -24.86
CA TYR A 111 2.04 3.52 -24.32
C TYR A 111 3.11 2.75 -23.54
N LEU A 112 2.84 1.51 -23.13
CA LEU A 112 3.71 0.73 -22.27
C LEU A 112 4.10 -0.58 -22.97
N PRO A 113 5.32 -1.11 -22.72
CA PRO A 113 5.66 -2.47 -23.10
C PRO A 113 4.65 -3.48 -22.52
N SER A 114 4.31 -4.51 -23.28
CA SER A 114 3.31 -5.49 -22.88
C SER A 114 3.63 -6.18 -21.54
N GLU A 115 4.91 -6.51 -21.33
CA GLU A 115 5.40 -7.11 -20.08
C GLU A 115 5.25 -6.19 -18.86
N VAL A 116 5.12 -4.87 -19.05
CA VAL A 116 4.84 -3.89 -18.00
C VAL A 116 3.35 -3.69 -17.82
N ALA A 117 2.63 -3.49 -18.94
CA ALA A 117 1.19 -3.23 -18.93
C ALA A 117 0.39 -4.38 -18.31
N TRP A 118 0.78 -5.62 -18.57
CA TRP A 118 0.04 -6.83 -18.20
C TRP A 118 0.74 -7.70 -17.14
N ARG A 119 1.75 -7.17 -16.45
CA ARG A 119 2.41 -7.90 -15.38
C ARG A 119 1.47 -8.16 -14.20
N GLN A 120 1.74 -9.23 -13.47
CA GLN A 120 1.07 -9.54 -12.21
C GLN A 120 1.19 -8.37 -11.22
N LYS A 121 0.09 -8.05 -10.52
CA LYS A 121 0.11 -7.07 -9.43
C LYS A 121 0.99 -7.57 -8.29
N GLU A 122 1.90 -6.71 -7.89
CA GLU A 122 2.67 -6.85 -6.66
C GLU A 122 2.44 -5.65 -5.75
N GLN A 123 2.42 -5.87 -4.46
CA GLN A 123 2.40 -4.79 -3.48
C GLN A 123 3.81 -4.20 -3.35
N PHE A 124 3.89 -2.99 -2.82
CA PHE A 124 5.19 -2.35 -2.62
C PHE A 124 6.11 -3.18 -1.71
N SER A 125 5.55 -3.85 -0.71
CA SER A 125 6.28 -4.77 0.16
C SER A 125 6.86 -5.97 -0.59
N ASP A 126 6.12 -6.52 -1.54
CA ASP A 126 6.54 -7.68 -2.32
C ASP A 126 7.69 -7.31 -3.28
N GLY A 127 7.68 -6.08 -3.81
CA GLY A 127 8.72 -5.54 -4.68
C GLY A 127 10.10 -5.35 -4.00
N VAL A 128 10.16 -5.40 -2.66
CA VAL A 128 11.43 -5.40 -1.90
C VAL A 128 12.09 -6.79 -1.91
N GLY A 129 11.32 -7.84 -2.18
CA GLY A 129 11.73 -9.24 -2.26
C GLY A 129 10.94 -10.13 -1.31
N TYR A 130 10.54 -11.28 -1.79
CA TYR A 130 9.73 -12.24 -1.01
C TYR A 130 10.44 -12.76 0.24
N SER A 131 11.78 -12.83 0.22
CA SER A 131 12.60 -13.22 1.39
C SER A 131 12.53 -12.22 2.55
N TRP A 132 12.04 -11.00 2.33
CA TRP A 132 11.93 -9.97 3.37
C TRP A 132 11.09 -10.42 4.55
N ILE A 133 9.95 -11.04 4.29
CA ILE A 133 9.04 -11.54 5.33
C ILE A 133 9.72 -12.58 6.21
N ASP A 134 10.41 -13.54 5.59
CA ASP A 134 11.09 -14.61 6.30
C ASP A 134 12.29 -14.08 7.09
N SER A 135 13.09 -13.21 6.50
CA SER A 135 14.22 -12.56 7.17
C SER A 135 13.77 -11.73 8.39
N LEU A 136 12.64 -11.03 8.27
CA LEU A 136 12.09 -10.26 9.38
C LEU A 136 11.59 -11.15 10.51
N LYS A 137 10.89 -12.25 10.18
CA LYS A 137 10.47 -13.24 11.18
C LYS A 137 11.67 -13.87 11.90
N GLU A 138 12.72 -14.20 11.17
CA GLU A 138 13.95 -14.74 11.75
C GLU A 138 14.61 -13.73 12.69
N LEU A 139 14.76 -12.48 12.25
CA LEU A 139 15.29 -11.41 13.08
C LEU A 139 14.48 -11.27 14.38
N VAL A 140 13.18 -11.16 14.29
CA VAL A 140 12.30 -10.96 15.44
C VAL A 140 12.34 -12.15 16.40
N ASN A 141 12.42 -13.38 15.89
CA ASN A 141 12.54 -14.57 16.74
C ASN A 141 13.87 -14.60 17.50
N ASN A 142 14.93 -14.04 16.93
CA ASN A 142 16.23 -13.93 17.58
C ASN A 142 16.26 -12.77 18.61
N GLU A 143 15.61 -11.66 18.32
CA GLU A 143 15.64 -10.44 19.14
C GLU A 143 14.63 -10.48 20.31
N VAL A 144 13.48 -11.18 20.15
CA VAL A 144 12.42 -11.23 21.15
C VAL A 144 12.33 -12.62 21.76
N SER A 145 12.76 -12.75 23.01
CA SER A 145 12.66 -14.00 23.76
C SER A 145 11.20 -14.36 24.10
N GLU A 146 10.93 -15.65 24.31
CA GLU A 146 9.61 -16.12 24.78
C GLU A 146 9.20 -15.50 26.11
N LYS A 147 10.16 -15.22 26.97
CA LYS A 147 9.92 -14.62 28.30
C LYS A 147 9.44 -13.17 28.13
N GLU A 148 10.14 -12.38 27.34
CA GLU A 148 9.76 -10.98 27.06
C GLU A 148 8.38 -10.88 26.42
N PHE A 149 8.09 -11.76 25.45
CA PHE A 149 6.78 -11.76 24.80
C PHE A 149 5.65 -12.19 25.76
N LYS A 150 5.88 -13.13 26.68
CA LYS A 150 4.89 -13.49 27.70
C LYS A 150 4.51 -12.32 28.60
N ASP A 151 5.44 -11.41 28.85
CA ASP A 151 5.23 -10.24 29.68
C ASP A 151 4.64 -9.04 28.88
N ALA A 152 4.28 -9.25 27.60
CA ALA A 152 3.78 -8.20 26.72
C ALA A 152 2.55 -7.46 27.26
N SER A 153 1.61 -8.16 27.88
CA SER A 153 0.41 -7.55 28.46
C SER A 153 0.70 -6.65 29.67
N THR A 154 1.75 -6.96 30.41
CA THR A 154 2.21 -6.14 31.54
C THR A 154 2.95 -4.91 31.05
N ARG A 155 3.83 -5.07 30.06
CA ARG A 155 4.62 -3.98 29.50
C ARG A 155 3.79 -3.03 28.65
N PHE A 156 2.85 -3.58 27.86
CA PHE A 156 1.99 -2.86 26.92
C PHE A 156 0.51 -3.18 27.16
N PRO A 157 -0.10 -2.66 28.24
CA PRO A 157 -1.49 -2.99 28.60
C PRO A 157 -2.52 -2.45 27.62
N PHE A 158 -2.18 -1.39 26.86
CA PHE A 158 -3.02 -0.82 25.83
C PHE A 158 -2.57 -1.29 24.46
N GLN A 159 -3.50 -1.83 23.64
CA GLN A 159 -3.19 -2.44 22.36
C GLN A 159 -2.02 -3.45 22.46
N THR A 160 -2.16 -4.39 23.37
CA THR A 160 -1.16 -5.42 23.64
C THR A 160 -0.76 -6.17 22.36
N PRO A 161 0.53 -6.25 22.03
CA PRO A 161 1.01 -7.02 20.89
C PRO A 161 0.57 -8.48 20.92
N GLN A 162 0.09 -9.00 19.80
CA GLN A 162 -0.46 -10.36 19.68
C GLN A 162 0.57 -11.38 19.17
N ASN A 163 1.69 -10.92 18.65
CA ASN A 163 2.80 -11.73 18.20
C ASN A 163 4.14 -11.01 18.44
N LYS A 164 5.25 -11.73 18.27
CA LYS A 164 6.60 -11.18 18.52
C LYS A 164 6.95 -10.04 17.59
N GLU A 165 6.46 -10.05 16.35
CA GLU A 165 6.70 -8.98 15.38
C GLU A 165 6.05 -7.66 15.82
N GLU A 166 4.79 -7.72 16.24
CA GLU A 166 4.10 -6.57 16.82
C GLU A 166 4.80 -6.06 18.11
N TYR A 167 5.27 -7.00 18.94
CA TYR A 167 6.02 -6.66 20.14
C TYR A 167 7.33 -5.93 19.82
N TYR A 168 8.08 -6.42 18.85
CA TYR A 168 9.32 -5.81 18.39
C TYR A 168 9.09 -4.37 17.89
N TYR A 169 8.09 -4.18 17.02
CA TYR A 169 7.72 -2.84 16.54
C TYR A 169 7.23 -1.93 17.67
N ARG A 170 6.48 -2.48 18.63
CA ARG A 170 6.02 -1.69 19.77
C ARG A 170 7.19 -1.24 20.65
N CYS A 171 8.19 -2.06 20.87
CA CYS A 171 9.41 -1.65 21.58
C CYS A 171 10.11 -0.48 20.88
N ILE A 172 10.31 -0.57 19.57
CA ILE A 172 10.92 0.52 18.80
C ILE A 172 10.07 1.81 18.86
N PHE A 173 8.74 1.66 18.79
CA PHE A 173 7.84 2.82 18.89
C PHE A 173 7.98 3.53 20.22
N GLU A 174 7.98 2.82 21.34
CA GLU A 174 8.08 3.37 22.69
C GLU A 174 9.47 4.00 22.99
N GLU A 175 10.51 3.64 22.23
CA GLU A 175 11.83 4.30 22.32
C GLU A 175 11.84 5.69 21.69
N HIS A 176 10.91 5.96 20.77
CA HIS A 176 10.89 7.21 19.99
C HIS A 176 9.75 8.15 20.39
N PHE A 177 8.71 7.64 21.05
CA PHE A 177 7.48 8.38 21.40
C PHE A 177 7.02 8.10 22.84
#